data_84dd755bbd8ea6793c2926c2564064e3
#
_entry.id   84dd755bbd8ea6793c2926c2564064e3
#
_cell.length_a   1.000
_cell.length_b   1.000
_cell.length_c   1.000
_cell.angle_alpha   90.00
_cell.angle_beta   90.00
_cell.angle_gamma   90.00
#
_symmetry.space_group_name_H-M   'P 1'
#
loop_
_entity.id
_entity.type
_entity.pdbx_description
1 polymer ?
#
loop_
_entity_poly.entity_id
_entity_poly.type
_entity_poly.pdbx_seq_one_letter_code
_entity_poly.pdbx_strand_id
1 'polypeptide(L)'
;MNMYVRANRHSRGGPSLASVLLCAAALVAAGSPAQAQQDDARAILKAMSDYVSGQKTIEITFDSDIEVITPQLEKIQFTNSGGVMVSRPDRLAAHRVGGYADVAMYFDGKTASVVGKHVNGYAQFAAPGTLDQLFAALRAGHGVALPGADFLLSNPYAALSADVMEAKHIGRGVIDGVECEHLAFRNFDTDWQLWVRVGEKPVPCKVVITSKTLNNAPQYTFRVSSWR
;
A
#
# COMPACT_ATOMS: atom_id res chain seq x y z
N MET A 1 30.75 -72.75 -10.37
CA MET A 1 31.85 -72.94 -11.32
C MET A 1 32.69 -71.69 -11.22
N ASN A 2 33.61 -71.66 -10.32
CA ASN A 2 35.07 -71.43 -10.39
C ASN A 2 35.49 -70.48 -11.54
N MET A 3 36.20 -69.38 -11.23
CA MET A 3 37.66 -69.26 -11.05
C MET A 3 37.98 -67.79 -10.75
N TYR A 4 38.62 -67.39 -9.65
CA TYR A 4 40.07 -67.23 -9.41
C TYR A 4 40.81 -66.50 -10.54
N VAL A 5 41.57 -65.41 -10.33
CA VAL A 5 42.72 -65.02 -9.52
C VAL A 5 43.24 -63.73 -10.21
N ARG A 6 43.74 -62.69 -9.63
CA ARG A 6 45.06 -62.49 -8.91
C ARG A 6 45.27 -61.03 -8.58
N ALA A 7 45.76 -60.81 -7.40
CA ALA A 7 46.34 -59.56 -6.96
C ALA A 7 47.65 -59.23 -7.70
N ASN A 8 47.95 -57.95 -7.81
CA ASN A 8 49.31 -57.49 -7.85
C ASN A 8 49.54 -56.20 -7.06
N ARG A 9 50.40 -56.29 -6.07
CA ARG A 9 50.96 -55.18 -5.28
C ARG A 9 52.09 -54.55 -6.04
N HIS A 10 52.27 -53.25 -5.92
CA HIS A 10 53.53 -52.49 -5.75
C HIS A 10 53.15 -51.01 -5.95
N SER A 11 53.68 -50.01 -5.27
CA SER A 11 54.55 -49.78 -4.13
C SER A 11 54.54 -48.32 -3.80
N ARG A 12 54.54 -48.01 -2.53
CA ARG A 12 55.15 -46.85 -1.87
C ARG A 12 55.47 -45.59 -2.67
N GLY A 13 54.77 -44.46 -2.35
CA GLY A 13 55.25 -43.11 -2.46
C GLY A 13 54.61 -42.30 -1.36
N GLY A 14 55.34 -41.99 -0.33
CA GLY A 14 54.89 -41.32 0.87
C GLY A 14 54.77 -39.78 0.67
N PRO A 15 54.54 -39.05 1.72
CA PRO A 15 53.63 -37.93 1.71
C PRO A 15 54.29 -36.61 1.35
N SER A 16 53.59 -35.78 0.62
CA SER A 16 53.82 -34.34 0.56
C SER A 16 52.73 -33.65 1.34
N LEU A 17 53.05 -33.35 2.59
CA LEU A 17 52.42 -32.29 3.37
C LEU A 17 52.71 -30.96 2.68
N ALA A 18 51.73 -30.35 2.04
CA ALA A 18 51.63 -28.91 1.87
C ALA A 18 50.58 -28.59 0.78
N SER A 19 49.31 -28.49 1.12
CA SER A 19 48.33 -27.62 0.49
C SER A 19 47.01 -27.70 1.25
N VAL A 20 47.08 -27.51 2.56
CA VAL A 20 45.95 -27.01 3.33
C VAL A 20 46.07 -25.51 3.25
N LEU A 21 45.32 -24.87 2.36
CA LEU A 21 45.10 -23.42 2.52
C LEU A 21 43.90 -22.96 1.77
N LEU A 22 43.04 -22.36 2.57
CA LEU A 22 42.15 -21.22 2.26
C LEU A 22 41.13 -21.44 1.16
N CYS A 23 40.14 -22.25 1.42
CA CYS A 23 38.78 -21.82 1.07
C CYS A 23 38.30 -20.88 2.16
N ALA A 24 38.74 -19.63 2.13
CA ALA A 24 38.07 -18.55 2.81
C ALA A 24 36.64 -18.50 2.24
N ALA A 25 35.70 -18.98 3.02
CA ALA A 25 34.27 -18.85 2.73
C ALA A 25 33.94 -17.37 2.64
N ALA A 26 33.85 -16.83 1.42
CA ALA A 26 33.07 -15.65 1.16
C ALA A 26 31.61 -16.05 1.44
N LEU A 27 31.16 -15.89 2.68
CA LEU A 27 29.77 -15.80 3.05
C LEU A 27 29.25 -14.52 2.40
N VAL A 28 28.91 -14.62 1.12
CA VAL A 28 28.01 -13.69 0.49
C VAL A 28 26.73 -13.82 1.31
N ALA A 29 26.41 -12.81 2.11
CA ALA A 29 25.15 -12.66 2.77
C ALA A 29 24.09 -12.44 1.67
N ALA A 30 23.70 -13.51 0.99
CA ALA A 30 22.52 -13.53 0.15
C ALA A 30 21.35 -13.37 1.11
N GLY A 31 20.78 -12.18 1.17
CA GLY A 31 19.55 -11.93 1.92
C GLY A 31 18.52 -12.99 1.53
N SER A 32 17.75 -13.46 2.52
CA SER A 32 16.69 -14.43 2.26
C SER A 32 15.75 -13.86 1.19
N PRO A 33 15.21 -14.67 0.27
CA PRO A 33 14.28 -14.18 -0.76
C PRO A 33 13.08 -13.42 -0.16
N ALA A 34 12.64 -13.79 1.04
CA ALA A 34 11.60 -13.06 1.77
C ALA A 34 12.04 -11.64 2.17
N GLN A 35 13.30 -11.45 2.56
CA GLN A 35 13.83 -10.12 2.88
C GLN A 35 13.93 -9.25 1.63
N ALA A 36 14.40 -9.80 0.50
CA ALA A 36 14.44 -9.08 -0.77
C ALA A 36 13.05 -8.62 -1.21
N GLN A 37 12.03 -9.46 -1.10
CA GLN A 37 10.64 -9.08 -1.40
C GLN A 37 10.12 -7.97 -0.48
N GLN A 38 10.52 -7.96 0.78
CA GLN A 38 10.12 -6.93 1.73
C GLN A 38 10.80 -5.59 1.41
N ASP A 39 12.09 -5.62 1.08
CA ASP A 39 12.86 -4.42 0.74
C ASP A 39 12.34 -3.82 -0.59
N ASP A 40 12.03 -4.65 -1.58
CA ASP A 40 11.42 -4.22 -2.85
C ASP A 40 10.06 -3.55 -2.63
N ALA A 41 9.17 -4.15 -1.83
CA ALA A 41 7.87 -3.57 -1.55
C ALA A 41 7.96 -2.19 -0.88
N ARG A 42 8.86 -2.04 0.09
CA ARG A 42 9.10 -0.77 0.77
C ARG A 42 9.74 0.27 -0.16
N ALA A 43 10.64 -0.14 -1.04
CA ALA A 43 11.28 0.74 -2.02
C ALA A 43 10.24 1.28 -3.03
N ILE A 44 9.36 0.42 -3.55
CA ILE A 44 8.29 0.81 -4.48
C ILE A 44 7.28 1.75 -3.77
N LEU A 45 6.87 1.43 -2.54
CA LEU A 45 6.00 2.28 -1.74
C LEU A 45 6.64 3.66 -1.51
N LYS A 46 7.94 3.70 -1.22
CA LYS A 46 8.67 4.94 -1.03
C LYS A 46 8.74 5.77 -2.32
N ALA A 47 9.09 5.17 -3.44
CA ALA A 47 9.18 5.85 -4.72
C ALA A 47 7.84 6.47 -5.13
N MET A 48 6.73 5.73 -4.95
CA MET A 48 5.37 6.25 -5.16
C MET A 48 5.08 7.43 -4.22
N SER A 49 5.40 7.29 -2.94
CA SER A 49 5.14 8.32 -1.93
C SER A 49 5.93 9.60 -2.21
N ASP A 50 7.20 9.48 -2.58
CA ASP A 50 8.06 10.62 -2.95
C ASP A 50 7.50 11.33 -4.19
N TYR A 51 7.06 10.58 -5.20
CA TYR A 51 6.45 11.15 -6.40
C TYR A 51 5.17 11.91 -6.07
N VAL A 52 4.25 11.30 -5.32
CA VAL A 52 2.95 11.90 -4.97
C VAL A 52 3.12 13.12 -4.07
N SER A 53 4.01 13.07 -3.08
CA SER A 53 4.25 14.21 -2.19
C SER A 53 4.92 15.39 -2.90
N GLY A 54 5.68 15.13 -3.94
CA GLY A 54 6.30 16.16 -4.79
C GLY A 54 5.31 16.94 -5.69
N GLN A 55 4.06 16.45 -5.85
CA GLN A 55 3.06 17.12 -6.68
C GLN A 55 2.42 18.29 -5.91
N LYS A 56 2.44 19.51 -6.50
CA LYS A 56 1.78 20.70 -5.92
C LYS A 56 0.26 20.61 -6.05
N THR A 57 -0.19 20.11 -7.19
CA THR A 57 -1.61 19.91 -7.49
C THR A 57 -1.84 18.45 -7.86
N ILE A 58 -2.95 17.91 -7.40
CA ILE A 58 -3.38 16.53 -7.67
C ILE A 58 -4.86 16.57 -8.03
N GLU A 59 -5.23 15.94 -9.11
CA GLU A 59 -6.62 15.68 -9.48
C GLU A 59 -6.80 14.20 -9.70
N ILE A 60 -7.73 13.59 -8.97
CA ILE A 60 -8.01 12.16 -8.99
C ILE A 60 -9.49 11.95 -9.23
N THR A 61 -9.85 10.99 -10.10
CA THR A 61 -11.16 10.36 -10.10
C THR A 61 -11.03 8.90 -9.69
N PHE A 62 -12.00 8.40 -8.95
CA PHE A 62 -11.95 7.05 -8.42
C PHE A 62 -13.33 6.42 -8.30
N ASP A 63 -13.36 5.10 -8.34
CA ASP A 63 -14.48 4.27 -7.89
C ASP A 63 -14.09 3.53 -6.62
N SER A 64 -15.03 3.34 -5.71
CA SER A 64 -14.79 2.66 -4.46
C SER A 64 -15.93 1.73 -4.07
N ASP A 65 -15.57 0.62 -3.45
CA ASP A 65 -16.47 -0.35 -2.88
C ASP A 65 -16.22 -0.48 -1.38
N ILE A 66 -17.28 -0.43 -0.59
CA ILE A 66 -17.23 -0.69 0.84
C ILE A 66 -18.11 -1.90 1.17
N GLU A 67 -17.55 -2.89 1.83
CA GLU A 67 -18.29 -4.03 2.34
C GLU A 67 -18.81 -3.74 3.74
N VAL A 68 -20.08 -4.00 3.96
CA VAL A 68 -20.76 -3.89 5.25
C VAL A 68 -21.24 -5.28 5.67
N ILE A 69 -21.01 -5.64 6.92
CA ILE A 69 -21.49 -6.89 7.49
C ILE A 69 -22.78 -6.62 8.26
N THR A 70 -23.86 -7.29 7.86
CA THR A 70 -25.15 -7.18 8.57
C THR A 70 -25.11 -7.97 9.90
N PRO A 71 -26.07 -7.72 10.81
CA PRO A 71 -26.22 -8.55 12.02
C PRO A 71 -26.40 -10.06 11.73
N GLN A 72 -26.91 -10.42 10.53
CA GLN A 72 -27.07 -11.80 10.08
C GLN A 72 -25.80 -12.33 9.39
N LEU A 73 -24.69 -11.60 9.45
CA LEU A 73 -23.39 -11.91 8.83
C LEU A 73 -23.40 -11.94 7.30
N GLU A 74 -24.39 -11.31 6.67
CA GLU A 74 -24.36 -11.09 5.23
C GLU A 74 -23.35 -10.01 4.88
N LYS A 75 -22.61 -10.20 3.81
CA LYS A 75 -21.67 -9.22 3.26
C LYS A 75 -22.34 -8.48 2.11
N ILE A 76 -22.65 -7.21 2.33
CA ILE A 76 -23.26 -6.32 1.33
C ILE A 76 -22.21 -5.31 0.87
N GLN A 77 -22.07 -5.14 -0.44
CA GLN A 77 -21.15 -4.17 -1.03
C GLN A 77 -21.91 -2.93 -1.53
N PHE A 78 -21.39 -1.76 -1.18
CA PHE A 78 -21.87 -0.47 -1.66
C PHE A 78 -20.80 0.17 -2.52
N THR A 79 -21.18 0.51 -3.75
CA THR A 79 -20.31 1.16 -4.73
C THR A 79 -20.52 2.67 -4.76
N ASN A 80 -19.43 3.40 -4.88
CA ASN A 80 -19.45 4.87 -5.02
C ASN A 80 -18.41 5.29 -6.06
N SER A 81 -18.67 6.43 -6.70
CA SER A 81 -17.70 7.14 -7.53
C SER A 81 -17.40 8.50 -6.92
N GLY A 82 -16.23 9.02 -7.17
CA GLY A 82 -15.83 10.29 -6.60
C GLY A 82 -14.63 10.93 -7.27
N GLY A 83 -14.28 12.10 -6.73
CA GLY A 83 -13.10 12.83 -7.15
C GLY A 83 -12.49 13.62 -6.02
N VAL A 84 -11.20 13.87 -6.15
CA VAL A 84 -10.41 14.67 -5.22
C VAL A 84 -9.54 15.61 -6.01
N MET A 85 -9.55 16.88 -5.63
CA MET A 85 -8.65 17.92 -6.09
C MET A 85 -7.88 18.47 -4.89
N VAL A 86 -6.58 18.47 -4.98
CA VAL A 86 -5.67 18.99 -3.97
C VAL A 86 -4.81 20.10 -4.58
N SER A 87 -4.65 21.20 -3.85
CA SER A 87 -3.57 22.15 -4.07
C SER A 87 -2.84 22.33 -2.74
N ARG A 88 -1.64 21.79 -2.67
CA ARG A 88 -0.82 21.81 -1.45
C ARG A 88 -0.38 23.22 -1.10
N PRO A 89 -0.26 23.56 0.17
CA PRO A 89 -0.37 22.66 1.31
C PRO A 89 -1.77 22.55 1.93
N ASP A 90 -2.75 23.38 1.51
CA ASP A 90 -3.91 23.73 2.34
C ASP A 90 -5.23 23.83 1.57
N ARG A 91 -5.34 23.26 0.37
CA ARG A 91 -6.58 23.27 -0.41
C ARG A 91 -7.04 21.87 -0.76
N LEU A 92 -8.32 21.61 -0.53
CA LEU A 92 -8.96 20.34 -0.88
C LEU A 92 -10.40 20.61 -1.39
N ALA A 93 -10.75 19.94 -2.47
CA ALA A 93 -12.12 19.70 -2.86
C ALA A 93 -12.27 18.20 -3.14
N ALA A 94 -13.20 17.55 -2.45
CA ALA A 94 -13.48 16.13 -2.62
C ALA A 94 -14.98 15.90 -2.69
N HIS A 95 -15.39 14.92 -3.48
CA HIS A 95 -16.77 14.48 -3.52
C HIS A 95 -16.87 12.97 -3.69
N ARG A 96 -17.94 12.39 -3.18
CA ARG A 96 -18.29 10.99 -3.32
C ARG A 96 -19.79 10.85 -3.49
N VAL A 97 -20.21 10.13 -4.54
CA VAL A 97 -21.61 9.85 -4.87
C VAL A 97 -21.82 8.34 -4.91
N GLY A 98 -22.82 7.85 -4.23
CA GLY A 98 -23.24 6.45 -4.23
C GLY A 98 -24.74 6.34 -3.93
N GLY A 99 -25.26 5.11 -3.90
CA GLY A 99 -26.68 4.87 -3.70
C GLY A 99 -27.25 5.35 -2.36
N TYR A 100 -26.40 5.59 -1.37
CA TYR A 100 -26.78 5.98 0.00
C TYR A 100 -26.10 7.27 0.49
N ALA A 101 -25.20 7.86 -0.30
CA ALA A 101 -24.49 9.07 0.08
C ALA A 101 -24.16 9.93 -1.16
N ASP A 102 -24.39 11.22 -1.05
CA ASP A 102 -23.86 12.26 -1.94
C ASP A 102 -23.27 13.32 -1.03
N VAL A 103 -21.92 13.30 -0.92
CA VAL A 103 -21.17 14.12 0.04
C VAL A 103 -20.04 14.83 -0.68
N ALA A 104 -19.87 16.11 -0.38
CA ALA A 104 -18.72 16.89 -0.80
C ALA A 104 -18.03 17.52 0.41
N MET A 105 -16.71 17.66 0.32
CA MET A 105 -15.88 18.33 1.31
C MET A 105 -15.03 19.38 0.62
N TYR A 106 -14.91 20.54 1.25
CA TYR A 106 -14.08 21.65 0.80
C TYR A 106 -13.23 22.15 1.96
N PHE A 107 -11.98 22.50 1.66
CA PHE A 107 -11.05 23.07 2.62
C PHE A 107 -10.22 24.18 1.96
N ASP A 108 -10.09 25.30 2.66
CA ASP A 108 -9.42 26.52 2.17
C ASP A 108 -8.21 26.94 3.00
N GLY A 109 -7.71 26.06 3.88
CA GLY A 109 -6.62 26.34 4.80
C GLY A 109 -7.07 27.02 6.10
N LYS A 110 -8.35 27.32 6.26
CA LYS A 110 -8.92 27.95 7.46
C LYS A 110 -10.20 27.27 7.93
N THR A 111 -11.05 26.89 6.98
CA THR A 111 -12.37 26.33 7.23
C THR A 111 -12.54 25.04 6.44
N ALA A 112 -13.02 24.01 7.09
CA ALA A 112 -13.51 22.80 6.45
C ALA A 112 -15.04 22.86 6.37
N SER A 113 -15.58 22.58 5.18
CA SER A 113 -17.02 22.54 4.90
C SER A 113 -17.38 21.17 4.36
N VAL A 114 -18.40 20.53 4.92
CA VAL A 114 -18.96 19.27 4.44
C VAL A 114 -20.41 19.49 4.05
N VAL A 115 -20.77 19.06 2.84
CA VAL A 115 -22.12 19.15 2.30
C VAL A 115 -22.66 17.75 2.05
N GLY A 116 -23.74 17.39 2.70
CA GLY A 116 -24.50 16.16 2.47
C GLY A 116 -25.74 16.45 1.66
N LYS A 117 -25.66 16.32 0.33
CA LYS A 117 -26.79 16.62 -0.56
C LYS A 117 -27.97 15.68 -0.34
N HIS A 118 -27.71 14.42 -0.04
CA HIS A 118 -28.73 13.41 0.23
C HIS A 118 -29.55 13.67 1.50
N VAL A 119 -29.02 14.48 2.44
CA VAL A 119 -29.71 14.92 3.68
C VAL A 119 -30.05 16.41 3.66
N ASN A 120 -29.79 17.11 2.55
CA ASN A 120 -29.95 18.54 2.41
C ASN A 120 -29.32 19.34 3.56
N GLY A 121 -28.10 18.96 3.97
CA GLY A 121 -27.43 19.53 5.11
C GLY A 121 -25.98 19.89 4.83
N TYR A 122 -25.44 20.79 5.64
CA TYR A 122 -24.02 21.10 5.63
C TYR A 122 -23.50 21.34 7.05
N ALA A 123 -22.20 21.17 7.23
CA ALA A 123 -21.48 21.50 8.45
C ALA A 123 -20.20 22.25 8.08
N GLN A 124 -19.80 23.19 8.94
CA GLN A 124 -18.54 23.90 8.83
C GLN A 124 -17.86 23.95 10.19
N PHE A 125 -16.54 23.88 10.18
CA PHE A 125 -15.74 24.05 11.38
C PHE A 125 -14.40 24.73 11.03
N ALA A 126 -13.85 25.45 11.99
CA ALA A 126 -12.55 26.08 11.88
C ALA A 126 -11.46 24.97 11.89
N ALA A 127 -10.62 24.98 10.87
CA ALA A 127 -9.51 24.03 10.72
C ALA A 127 -8.30 24.76 10.12
N PRO A 128 -7.72 25.74 10.84
CA PRO A 128 -6.58 26.50 10.30
C PRO A 128 -5.37 25.58 10.17
N GLY A 129 -4.73 25.61 8.99
CA GLY A 129 -3.50 24.87 8.75
C GLY A 129 -3.42 24.15 7.42
N THR A 130 -2.68 23.05 7.41
CA THR A 130 -2.41 22.23 6.23
C THR A 130 -3.38 21.07 6.08
N LEU A 131 -3.30 20.32 4.98
CA LEU A 131 -4.03 19.07 4.77
C LEU A 131 -3.74 18.05 5.87
N ASP A 132 -2.48 17.95 6.32
CA ASP A 132 -2.08 17.04 7.38
C ASP A 132 -2.83 17.34 8.69
N GLN A 133 -2.91 18.64 9.04
CA GLN A 133 -3.64 19.09 10.22
C GLN A 133 -5.14 18.88 10.09
N LEU A 134 -5.72 19.13 8.89
CA LEU A 134 -7.12 18.85 8.61
C LEU A 134 -7.44 17.35 8.82
N PHE A 135 -6.66 16.46 8.23
CA PHE A 135 -6.91 15.02 8.33
C PHE A 135 -6.72 14.51 9.77
N ALA A 136 -5.73 15.05 10.49
CA ALA A 136 -5.55 14.74 11.91
C ALA A 136 -6.77 15.19 12.75
N ALA A 137 -7.28 16.40 12.53
CA ALA A 137 -8.45 16.93 13.22
C ALA A 137 -9.72 16.12 12.92
N LEU A 138 -9.94 15.73 11.66
CA LEU A 138 -11.08 14.88 11.27
C LEU A 138 -11.05 13.51 11.94
N ARG A 139 -9.89 12.88 12.04
CA ARG A 139 -9.73 11.57 12.71
C ARG A 139 -9.91 11.67 14.21
N ALA A 140 -9.21 12.61 14.86
CA ALA A 140 -9.20 12.74 16.32
C ALA A 140 -10.48 13.39 16.88
N GLY A 141 -10.98 14.45 16.21
CA GLY A 141 -12.11 15.25 16.72
C GLY A 141 -13.48 14.76 16.26
N HIS A 142 -13.56 14.11 15.12
CA HIS A 142 -14.84 13.75 14.50
C HIS A 142 -15.00 12.27 14.21
N GLY A 143 -13.97 11.45 14.47
CA GLY A 143 -14.00 10.01 14.22
C GLY A 143 -14.24 9.63 12.75
N VAL A 144 -13.88 10.52 11.81
CA VAL A 144 -14.14 10.31 10.39
C VAL A 144 -13.06 9.42 9.81
N ALA A 145 -13.45 8.24 9.34
CA ALA A 145 -12.57 7.39 8.56
C ALA A 145 -12.40 8.00 7.15
N LEU A 146 -11.15 8.22 6.77
CA LEU A 146 -10.77 8.79 5.46
C LEU A 146 -9.83 7.81 4.72
N PRO A 147 -10.35 6.66 4.23
CA PRO A 147 -9.51 5.71 3.51
C PRO A 147 -8.89 6.37 2.29
N GLY A 148 -7.56 6.22 2.15
CA GLY A 148 -6.81 6.83 1.05
C GLY A 148 -6.32 8.27 1.29
N ALA A 149 -6.74 8.95 2.36
CA ALA A 149 -6.22 10.29 2.68
C ALA A 149 -4.71 10.29 2.98
N ASP A 150 -4.17 9.17 3.44
CA ASP A 150 -2.75 9.01 3.75
C ASP A 150 -1.85 9.21 2.53
N PHE A 151 -2.35 8.94 1.33
CA PHE A 151 -1.64 9.23 0.07
C PHE A 151 -1.51 10.74 -0.20
N LEU A 152 -2.35 11.57 0.40
CA LEU A 152 -2.39 13.02 0.20
C LEU A 152 -1.60 13.80 1.25
N LEU A 153 -1.09 13.15 2.29
CA LEU A 153 -0.25 13.78 3.33
C LEU A 153 1.06 14.33 2.75
N SER A 154 1.73 15.18 3.51
CA SER A 154 3.04 15.73 3.13
C SER A 154 4.14 14.65 3.15
N ASN A 155 3.99 13.62 3.98
CA ASN A 155 4.85 12.45 4.01
C ASN A 155 4.02 11.15 3.98
N PRO A 156 3.53 10.74 2.79
CA PRO A 156 2.71 9.55 2.67
C PRO A 156 3.44 8.27 3.10
N TYR A 157 4.75 8.19 2.82
CA TYR A 157 5.55 7.01 3.19
C TYR A 157 5.56 6.78 4.70
N ALA A 158 5.81 7.82 5.48
CA ALA A 158 5.81 7.69 6.93
C ALA A 158 4.44 7.24 7.46
N ALA A 159 3.34 7.80 6.94
CA ALA A 159 1.99 7.43 7.35
C ALA A 159 1.62 5.98 6.97
N LEU A 160 1.90 5.59 5.72
CA LEU A 160 1.55 4.28 5.20
C LEU A 160 2.42 3.15 5.76
N SER A 161 3.65 3.43 6.20
CA SER A 161 4.58 2.43 6.71
C SER A 161 4.65 2.32 8.23
N ALA A 162 4.02 3.23 8.98
CA ALA A 162 4.16 3.34 10.44
C ALA A 162 3.88 2.03 11.19
N ASP A 163 2.79 1.35 10.84
CA ASP A 163 2.32 0.14 11.54
C ASP A 163 2.54 -1.14 10.73
N VAL A 164 3.35 -1.08 9.66
CA VAL A 164 3.60 -2.22 8.78
C VAL A 164 4.55 -3.21 9.44
N MET A 165 4.01 -4.37 9.80
CA MET A 165 4.72 -5.50 10.38
C MET A 165 5.40 -6.34 9.30
N GLU A 166 4.75 -6.53 8.15
CA GLU A 166 5.23 -7.34 7.03
C GLU A 166 4.87 -6.66 5.72
N ALA A 167 5.81 -6.64 4.77
CA ALA A 167 5.62 -6.13 3.42
C ALA A 167 6.05 -7.18 2.40
N LYS A 168 5.33 -7.29 1.28
CA LYS A 168 5.62 -8.24 0.20
C LYS A 168 5.44 -7.59 -1.15
N HIS A 169 6.42 -7.74 -2.02
CA HIS A 169 6.26 -7.51 -3.44
C HIS A 169 5.72 -8.80 -4.07
N ILE A 170 4.46 -8.78 -4.51
CA ILE A 170 3.79 -9.96 -5.07
C ILE A 170 4.19 -10.19 -6.52
N GLY A 171 4.56 -9.12 -7.23
CA GLY A 171 4.88 -9.12 -8.64
C GLY A 171 4.11 -8.05 -9.40
N ARG A 172 3.81 -8.28 -10.67
CA ARG A 172 3.09 -7.34 -11.52
C ARG A 172 1.68 -7.79 -11.81
N GLY A 173 0.79 -6.82 -12.01
CA GLY A 173 -0.59 -7.01 -12.44
C GLY A 173 -1.02 -5.90 -13.38
N VAL A 174 -2.23 -6.02 -13.93
CA VAL A 174 -2.82 -5.02 -14.82
C VAL A 174 -4.12 -4.50 -14.20
N ILE A 175 -4.23 -3.19 -14.05
CA ILE A 175 -5.43 -2.49 -13.57
C ILE A 175 -5.90 -1.56 -14.69
N ASP A 176 -7.08 -1.81 -15.23
CA ASP A 176 -7.70 -1.02 -16.31
C ASP A 176 -6.73 -0.80 -17.51
N GLY A 177 -6.00 -1.84 -17.91
CA GLY A 177 -5.03 -1.81 -18.99
C GLY A 177 -3.66 -1.20 -18.61
N VAL A 178 -3.46 -0.77 -17.37
CA VAL A 178 -2.20 -0.20 -16.88
C VAL A 178 -1.41 -1.25 -16.11
N GLU A 179 -0.14 -1.45 -16.48
CA GLU A 179 0.78 -2.33 -15.73
C GLU A 179 1.13 -1.70 -14.39
N CYS A 180 1.00 -2.46 -13.31
CA CYS A 180 1.24 -2.01 -11.95
C CYS A 180 2.05 -3.04 -11.15
N GLU A 181 2.95 -2.58 -10.29
CA GLU A 181 3.57 -3.39 -9.24
C GLU A 181 2.52 -3.68 -8.16
N HIS A 182 2.37 -4.93 -7.76
CA HIS A 182 1.42 -5.37 -6.74
C HIS A 182 2.15 -5.60 -5.42
N LEU A 183 1.76 -4.85 -4.40
CA LEU A 183 2.32 -4.87 -3.06
C LEU A 183 1.27 -5.35 -2.06
N ALA A 184 1.70 -6.08 -1.04
CA ALA A 184 0.86 -6.49 0.08
C ALA A 184 1.54 -6.16 1.41
N PHE A 185 0.77 -5.63 2.34
CA PHE A 185 1.22 -5.18 3.64
C PHE A 185 0.33 -5.73 4.74
N ARG A 186 0.95 -6.05 5.87
CA ARG A 186 0.25 -6.53 7.06
C ARG A 186 0.48 -5.58 8.24
N ASN A 187 -0.61 -5.12 8.83
CA ASN A 187 -0.64 -4.44 10.11
C ASN A 187 -1.27 -5.36 11.16
N PHE A 188 -1.38 -4.90 12.40
CA PHE A 188 -1.99 -5.68 13.48
C PHE A 188 -3.48 -5.98 13.22
N ASP A 189 -4.25 -4.97 12.83
CA ASP A 189 -5.71 -5.00 12.67
C ASP A 189 -6.19 -5.00 11.23
N THR A 190 -5.30 -4.73 10.26
CA THR A 190 -5.62 -4.68 8.84
C THR A 190 -4.55 -5.39 8.00
N ASP A 191 -4.97 -6.00 6.90
CA ASP A 191 -4.10 -6.30 5.77
C ASP A 191 -4.49 -5.35 4.62
N TRP A 192 -3.51 -4.85 3.88
CA TRP A 192 -3.82 -3.98 2.75
C TRP A 192 -2.92 -4.26 1.55
N GLN A 193 -3.44 -4.00 0.38
CA GLN A 193 -2.77 -4.23 -0.89
C GLN A 193 -2.79 -2.94 -1.71
N LEU A 194 -1.72 -2.73 -2.45
CA LEU A 194 -1.53 -1.54 -3.29
C LEU A 194 -1.00 -1.96 -4.66
N TRP A 195 -1.60 -1.42 -5.69
CA TRP A 195 -1.09 -1.49 -7.06
C TRP A 195 -0.54 -0.12 -7.44
N VAL A 196 0.74 -0.06 -7.78
CA VAL A 196 1.48 1.15 -8.15
C VAL A 196 1.80 1.10 -9.62
N ARG A 197 1.46 2.15 -10.38
CA ARG A 197 1.80 2.25 -11.81
C ARG A 197 3.29 2.07 -12.03
N VAL A 198 3.65 1.20 -13.00
CA VAL A 198 5.03 1.04 -13.46
C VAL A 198 5.45 2.24 -14.30
N GLY A 199 6.68 2.73 -14.10
CA GLY A 199 7.29 3.79 -14.90
C GLY A 199 7.64 5.06 -14.10
N GLU A 200 7.88 6.16 -14.83
CA GLU A 200 8.40 7.40 -14.25
C GLU A 200 7.41 8.17 -13.34
N LYS A 201 6.13 7.87 -13.45
CA LYS A 201 5.06 8.50 -12.66
C LYS A 201 4.35 7.45 -11.81
N PRO A 202 5.01 6.93 -10.76
CA PRO A 202 4.44 5.91 -9.90
C PRO A 202 3.33 6.51 -9.05
N VAL A 203 2.09 6.19 -9.38
CA VAL A 203 0.88 6.62 -8.65
C VAL A 203 0.05 5.39 -8.27
N PRO A 204 -0.78 5.45 -7.22
CA PRO A 204 -1.67 4.35 -6.89
C PRO A 204 -2.70 4.14 -8.00
N CYS A 205 -2.87 2.88 -8.43
CA CYS A 205 -3.91 2.45 -9.36
C CYS A 205 -5.10 1.86 -8.63
N LYS A 206 -4.83 1.04 -7.61
CA LYS A 206 -5.85 0.37 -6.79
C LYS A 206 -5.33 0.15 -5.38
N VAL A 207 -6.23 0.23 -4.40
CA VAL A 207 -5.97 -0.14 -3.01
C VAL A 207 -7.09 -1.04 -2.51
N VAL A 208 -6.75 -2.05 -1.73
CA VAL A 208 -7.69 -2.90 -1.01
C VAL A 208 -7.26 -2.91 0.46
N ILE A 209 -8.18 -2.59 1.35
CA ILE A 209 -7.97 -2.63 2.81
C ILE A 209 -8.92 -3.68 3.37
N THR A 210 -8.39 -4.67 4.08
CA THR A 210 -9.14 -5.75 4.71
C THR A 210 -9.09 -5.59 6.22
N SER A 211 -10.25 -5.43 6.88
CA SER A 211 -10.33 -5.41 8.33
C SER A 211 -10.23 -6.83 8.89
N LYS A 212 -9.24 -7.08 9.77
CA LYS A 212 -9.06 -8.40 10.42
C LYS A 212 -9.82 -8.54 11.73
N THR A 213 -10.26 -7.44 12.31
CA THR A 213 -10.92 -7.40 13.62
C THR A 213 -12.43 -7.54 13.55
N LEU A 214 -13.00 -7.44 12.35
CA LEU A 214 -14.43 -7.60 12.11
C LEU A 214 -14.73 -8.98 11.52
N ASN A 215 -15.89 -9.55 11.93
CA ASN A 215 -16.37 -10.81 11.35
C ASN A 215 -16.48 -10.71 9.83
N ASN A 216 -16.17 -11.80 9.12
CA ASN A 216 -16.18 -11.89 7.66
C ASN A 216 -15.18 -10.94 6.96
N ALA A 217 -14.25 -10.33 7.71
CA ALA A 217 -13.16 -9.52 7.19
C ALA A 217 -13.57 -8.57 6.04
N PRO A 218 -14.46 -7.59 6.30
CA PRO A 218 -14.94 -6.71 5.25
C PRO A 218 -13.82 -5.89 4.64
N GLN A 219 -13.99 -5.58 3.35
CA GLN A 219 -13.02 -4.84 2.57
C GLN A 219 -13.53 -3.45 2.19
N TYR A 220 -12.58 -2.54 2.11
CA TYR A 220 -12.73 -1.29 1.37
C TYR A 220 -11.77 -1.33 0.18
N THR A 221 -12.30 -1.13 -1.01
CA THR A 221 -11.51 -1.04 -2.24
C THR A 221 -11.69 0.32 -2.84
N PHE A 222 -10.62 0.96 -3.32
CA PHE A 222 -10.75 2.05 -4.27
C PHE A 222 -9.83 1.84 -5.46
N ARG A 223 -10.31 2.26 -6.63
CA ARG A 223 -9.61 2.20 -7.91
C ARG A 223 -9.54 3.59 -8.49
N VAL A 224 -8.35 4.01 -8.84
CA VAL A 224 -8.11 5.30 -9.46
C VAL A 224 -8.34 5.18 -10.96
N SER A 225 -9.35 5.89 -11.47
CA SER A 225 -9.68 5.91 -12.90
C SER A 225 -8.91 7.01 -13.65
N SER A 226 -8.55 8.09 -12.99
CA SER A 226 -7.62 9.09 -13.56
C SER A 226 -6.74 9.72 -12.48
N TRP A 227 -5.54 10.11 -12.87
CA TRP A 227 -4.57 10.84 -12.04
C TRP A 227 -3.89 11.92 -12.88
N ARG A 228 -3.99 13.19 -12.48
CA ARG A 228 -3.39 14.36 -13.12
C ARG A 228 -2.68 15.25 -12.12
#